data_93f4092af07ca2be7b32b1bb087f1af6
#
_entry.id   93f4092af07ca2be7b32b1bb087f1af6
#
_cell.length_a   1.000
_cell.length_b   1.000
_cell.length_c   1.000
_cell.angle_alpha   90.00
_cell.angle_beta   90.00
_cell.angle_gamma   90.00
#
_symmetry.space_group_name_H-M   'P 1'
#
loop_
_entity.id
_entity.type
_entity.pdbx_description
1 polymer ?
#
loop_
_entity_poly.entity_id
_entity_poly.type
_entity_poly.pdbx_seq_one_letter_code
_entity_poly.pdbx_strand_id
1 'polypeptide(L)'
;WLQTYRPEWQVHVTAMTGGLTSINAAGPRSRDLLNRLVDDVDLSPDAFPYFSVRTGTVAGVADCIIWRIGFTGELSYEVHVPSGYALHVWETLLATGEDLGVAPFGVEAQRILRLEKGHYIVGQDTDGLSKAPTAGLGGLVKLDKPDTVGLPELKHAYERTDLPVLVGVQPDDPMIVPEEASQIVDGETNTILGRITSSRMSPTLGRSVCLAQVDPSLAAPGTTITVLLGNGSRIPATVQQHHAHVDPEGARQRV
;
A
#
# COMPACT_ATOMS: atom_id res chain seq x y z
N TRP A 1 4.29 24.45 1.31
CA TRP A 1 2.86 24.55 1.04
C TRP A 1 2.10 25.19 2.21
N LEU A 2 2.24 24.69 3.44
CA LEU A 2 1.61 25.28 4.64
C LEU A 2 2.02 26.75 4.84
N GLN A 3 3.29 27.07 4.69
CA GLN A 3 3.79 28.46 4.79
C GLN A 3 3.23 29.38 3.72
N THR A 4 2.92 28.84 2.54
CA THR A 4 2.32 29.62 1.44
C THR A 4 0.87 29.98 1.71
N TYR A 5 0.09 29.03 2.24
CA TYR A 5 -1.37 29.18 2.40
C TYR A 5 -1.79 29.64 3.80
N ARG A 6 -0.91 29.56 4.79
CA ARG A 6 -1.15 29.95 6.19
C ARG A 6 0.04 30.72 6.77
N PRO A 7 0.41 31.85 6.14
CA PRO A 7 1.58 32.63 6.56
C PRO A 7 1.44 33.25 7.96
N GLU A 8 0.18 33.39 8.44
CA GLU A 8 -0.12 33.91 9.76
C GLU A 8 0.15 32.92 10.89
N TRP A 9 0.35 31.64 10.58
CA TRP A 9 0.64 30.64 11.60
C TRP A 9 2.08 30.74 12.08
N GLN A 10 2.23 30.75 13.40
CA GLN A 10 3.56 30.63 14.04
C GLN A 10 3.95 29.15 14.11
N VAL A 11 4.40 28.61 12.98
CA VAL A 11 4.76 27.21 12.82
C VAL A 11 6.15 27.09 12.22
N HIS A 12 6.96 26.22 12.84
CA HIS A 12 8.26 25.80 12.31
C HIS A 12 8.17 24.34 11.86
N VAL A 13 8.65 24.05 10.64
CA VAL A 13 8.69 22.70 10.08
C VAL A 13 10.15 22.32 9.87
N THR A 14 10.58 21.25 10.52
CA THR A 14 11.93 20.70 10.38
C THR A 14 11.83 19.27 9.85
N ALA A 15 12.53 18.99 8.75
CA ALA A 15 12.61 17.64 8.20
C ALA A 15 13.50 16.75 9.09
N MET A 16 12.93 15.68 9.63
CA MET A 16 13.62 14.71 10.48
C MET A 16 13.90 13.37 9.75
N THR A 17 13.74 13.34 8.43
CA THR A 17 13.84 12.11 7.62
C THR A 17 15.16 11.35 7.84
N GLY A 18 16.29 12.05 7.93
CA GLY A 18 17.59 11.43 8.20
C GLY A 18 17.86 11.11 9.68
N GLY A 19 16.99 11.59 10.58
CA GLY A 19 17.12 11.37 12.03
C GLY A 19 16.52 10.04 12.50
N LEU A 20 15.68 9.42 11.69
CA LEU A 20 15.00 8.15 11.99
C LEU A 20 15.23 7.13 10.88
N THR A 21 15.37 5.88 11.25
CA THR A 21 15.37 4.72 10.34
C THR A 21 14.16 3.85 10.66
N SER A 22 13.40 3.47 9.64
CA SER A 22 12.25 2.59 9.79
C SER A 22 12.64 1.14 9.51
N ILE A 23 12.27 0.24 10.42
CA ILE A 23 12.39 -1.21 10.28
C ILE A 23 10.98 -1.80 10.31
N ASN A 24 10.60 -2.51 9.26
CA ASN A 24 9.30 -3.19 9.21
C ASN A 24 9.44 -4.64 9.68
N ALA A 25 8.66 -4.99 10.71
CA ALA A 25 8.49 -6.37 11.18
C ALA A 25 7.09 -6.85 10.79
N ALA A 26 7.00 -7.72 9.80
CA ALA A 26 5.74 -8.21 9.23
C ALA A 26 5.65 -9.74 9.30
N GLY A 27 4.45 -10.23 9.50
CA GLY A 27 4.15 -11.67 9.56
C GLY A 27 3.35 -12.04 10.81
N PRO A 28 2.75 -13.25 10.84
CA PRO A 28 1.83 -13.65 11.92
C PRO A 28 2.47 -13.69 13.32
N ARG A 29 3.80 -13.79 13.41
CA ARG A 29 4.56 -13.80 14.66
C ARG A 29 5.27 -12.48 14.97
N SER A 30 4.99 -11.40 14.24
CA SER A 30 5.65 -10.12 14.45
C SER A 30 5.36 -9.52 15.84
N ARG A 31 4.15 -9.75 16.40
CA ARG A 31 3.85 -9.36 17.78
C ARG A 31 4.67 -10.14 18.80
N ASP A 32 4.82 -11.44 18.62
CA ASP A 32 5.62 -12.27 19.51
C ASP A 32 7.07 -11.81 19.54
N LEU A 33 7.60 -11.44 18.37
CA LEU A 33 8.94 -10.88 18.25
C LEU A 33 9.07 -9.54 19.01
N LEU A 34 8.17 -8.62 18.76
CA LEU A 34 8.25 -7.29 19.38
C LEU A 34 7.98 -7.33 20.88
N ASN A 35 7.16 -8.24 21.39
CA ASN A 35 6.96 -8.44 22.82
C ASN A 35 8.24 -8.85 23.58
N ARG A 36 9.27 -9.34 22.87
CA ARG A 36 10.58 -9.66 23.46
C ARG A 36 11.55 -8.47 23.47
N LEU A 37 11.19 -7.38 22.79
CA LEU A 37 12.10 -6.26 22.50
C LEU A 37 11.56 -4.92 22.96
N VAL A 38 10.27 -4.85 23.26
CA VAL A 38 9.57 -3.63 23.70
C VAL A 38 9.25 -3.80 25.18
N ASP A 39 9.76 -2.86 26.00
CA ASP A 39 9.68 -3.00 27.45
C ASP A 39 8.50 -2.26 28.08
N ASP A 40 8.04 -1.17 27.44
CA ASP A 40 7.18 -0.14 28.04
C ASP A 40 5.89 0.12 27.25
N VAL A 41 5.58 -0.71 26.25
CA VAL A 41 4.34 -0.62 25.44
C VAL A 41 3.62 -1.97 25.46
N ASP A 42 2.34 -1.95 25.85
CA ASP A 42 1.47 -3.11 25.68
C ASP A 42 1.09 -3.27 24.21
N LEU A 43 1.60 -4.35 23.57
CA LEU A 43 1.36 -4.68 22.17
C LEU A 43 0.14 -5.58 21.96
N SER A 44 -0.69 -5.82 22.99
CA SER A 44 -1.92 -6.59 22.84
C SER A 44 -2.88 -5.94 21.83
N PRO A 45 -3.75 -6.71 21.16
CA PRO A 45 -4.65 -6.17 20.15
C PRO A 45 -5.54 -5.01 20.65
N ASP A 46 -5.98 -5.09 21.90
CA ASP A 46 -6.87 -4.10 22.51
C ASP A 46 -6.11 -2.82 22.90
N ALA A 47 -4.89 -2.94 23.42
CA ALA A 47 -4.08 -1.79 23.84
C ALA A 47 -3.40 -1.09 22.66
N PHE A 48 -3.09 -1.86 21.60
CA PHE A 48 -2.42 -1.35 20.40
C PHE A 48 -3.13 -1.79 19.12
N PRO A 49 -4.32 -1.25 18.84
CA PRO A 49 -5.12 -1.63 17.68
C PRO A 49 -4.49 -1.18 16.36
N TYR A 50 -4.93 -1.79 15.27
CA TYR A 50 -4.52 -1.41 13.92
C TYR A 50 -4.76 0.07 13.64
N PHE A 51 -3.85 0.74 12.92
CA PHE A 51 -3.80 2.19 12.70
C PHE A 51 -3.51 3.03 13.94
N SER A 52 -2.84 2.49 14.93
CA SER A 52 -2.37 3.27 16.09
C SER A 52 -0.86 3.43 16.10
N VAL A 53 -0.39 4.37 16.92
CA VAL A 53 1.02 4.67 17.14
C VAL A 53 1.32 4.78 18.62
N ARG A 54 2.51 4.32 19.04
CA ARG A 54 3.03 4.46 20.39
C ARG A 54 4.50 4.90 20.33
N THR A 55 4.93 5.59 21.36
CA THR A 55 6.35 5.83 21.61
C THR A 55 6.80 4.91 22.72
N GLY A 56 7.99 4.33 22.59
CA GLY A 56 8.49 3.39 23.59
C GLY A 56 9.96 3.04 23.38
N THR A 57 10.44 2.12 24.21
CA THR A 57 11.81 1.59 24.18
C THR A 57 11.83 0.28 23.42
N VAL A 58 12.70 0.18 22.41
CA VAL A 58 12.85 -1.03 21.57
C VAL A 58 14.30 -1.49 21.62
N ALA A 59 14.54 -2.72 22.02
CA ALA A 59 15.89 -3.29 22.17
C ALA A 59 16.83 -2.41 23.02
N GLY A 60 16.30 -1.78 24.09
CA GLY A 60 17.03 -0.86 24.96
C GLY A 60 17.22 0.55 24.39
N VAL A 61 16.70 0.85 23.19
CA VAL A 61 16.76 2.17 22.58
C VAL A 61 15.47 2.95 22.89
N ALA A 62 15.58 4.04 23.62
CA ALA A 62 14.47 4.93 23.95
C ALA A 62 14.00 5.76 22.74
N ASP A 63 12.86 6.41 22.89
CA ASP A 63 12.26 7.33 21.92
C ASP A 63 12.01 6.73 20.53
N CYS A 64 11.83 5.43 20.45
CA CYS A 64 11.36 4.77 19.26
C CYS A 64 9.87 5.03 19.04
N ILE A 65 9.47 5.17 17.77
CA ILE A 65 8.05 5.30 17.40
C ILE A 65 7.62 3.99 16.75
N ILE A 66 6.59 3.36 17.29
CA ILE A 66 6.06 2.09 16.83
C ILE A 66 4.70 2.35 16.19
N TRP A 67 4.56 2.05 14.92
CA TRP A 67 3.31 2.12 14.17
C TRP A 67 2.73 0.74 13.99
N ARG A 68 1.46 0.58 14.31
CA ARG A 68 0.69 -0.64 14.06
C ARG A 68 0.03 -0.54 12.68
N ILE A 69 0.85 -0.63 11.66
CA ILE A 69 0.46 -0.60 10.24
C ILE A 69 1.25 -1.63 9.46
N GLY A 70 0.80 -1.94 8.24
CA GLY A 70 1.52 -2.86 7.36
C GLY A 70 1.21 -2.63 5.91
N PHE A 71 2.19 -2.90 5.07
CA PHE A 71 2.11 -2.76 3.62
C PHE A 71 1.99 -4.12 2.91
N THR A 72 2.46 -5.18 3.55
CA THR A 72 2.52 -6.54 2.98
C THR A 72 1.26 -7.38 3.16
N GLY A 73 0.25 -6.84 3.85
CA GLY A 73 -1.01 -7.54 4.08
C GLY A 73 -1.06 -8.45 5.32
N GLU A 74 0.04 -8.51 6.09
CA GLU A 74 0.14 -9.30 7.31
C GLU A 74 0.05 -8.42 8.58
N LEU A 75 -0.03 -9.07 9.76
CA LEU A 75 0.24 -8.43 11.04
C LEU A 75 1.60 -7.75 10.96
N SER A 76 1.66 -6.46 11.22
CA SER A 76 2.87 -5.70 10.94
C SER A 76 3.04 -4.50 11.85
N TYR A 77 4.30 -4.18 12.09
CA TYR A 77 4.73 -3.00 12.83
C TYR A 77 5.86 -2.31 12.06
N GLU A 78 5.81 -0.98 11.99
CA GLU A 78 6.92 -0.16 11.56
C GLU A 78 7.56 0.48 12.78
N VAL A 79 8.80 0.11 13.04
CA VAL A 79 9.59 0.59 14.17
C VAL A 79 10.56 1.65 13.67
N HIS A 80 10.31 2.89 14.05
CA HIS A 80 11.18 4.02 13.73
C HIS A 80 12.13 4.25 14.89
N VAL A 81 13.40 4.07 14.63
CA VAL A 81 14.47 4.21 15.62
C VAL A 81 15.38 5.40 15.27
N PRO A 82 15.99 6.08 16.26
CA PRO A 82 17.02 7.06 15.96
C PRO A 82 18.13 6.42 15.11
N SER A 83 18.48 7.05 13.98
CA SER A 83 19.29 6.40 12.93
C SER A 83 20.62 5.85 13.41
N GLY A 84 21.24 6.45 14.44
CA GLY A 84 22.48 5.95 15.04
C GLY A 84 22.37 4.56 15.68
N TYR A 85 21.16 4.10 15.99
CA TYR A 85 20.90 2.77 16.61
C TYR A 85 20.29 1.76 15.64
N ALA A 86 20.11 2.13 14.38
CA ALA A 86 19.41 1.28 13.40
C ALA A 86 20.05 -0.10 13.24
N LEU A 87 21.38 -0.17 13.15
CA LEU A 87 22.10 -1.44 13.03
C LEU A 87 21.92 -2.30 14.28
N HIS A 88 22.04 -1.72 15.47
CA HIS A 88 21.83 -2.43 16.74
C HIS A 88 20.44 -3.06 16.83
N VAL A 89 19.39 -2.27 16.52
CA VAL A 89 18.02 -2.77 16.58
C VAL A 89 17.78 -3.83 15.52
N TRP A 90 18.30 -3.67 14.31
CA TRP A 90 18.21 -4.65 13.23
C TRP A 90 18.83 -5.99 13.62
N GLU A 91 20.06 -5.99 14.11
CA GLU A 91 20.77 -7.19 14.52
C GLU A 91 20.08 -7.87 15.72
N THR A 92 19.58 -7.07 16.67
CA THR A 92 18.85 -7.59 17.84
C THR A 92 17.52 -8.22 17.43
N LEU A 93 16.78 -7.63 16.48
CA LEU A 93 15.56 -8.22 15.92
C LEU A 93 15.84 -9.59 15.29
N LEU A 94 16.88 -9.70 14.47
CA LEU A 94 17.23 -10.96 13.81
C LEU A 94 17.64 -12.03 14.83
N ALA A 95 18.49 -11.68 15.79
CA ALA A 95 18.96 -12.62 16.82
C ALA A 95 17.83 -13.08 17.74
N THR A 96 16.97 -12.15 18.19
CA THR A 96 15.84 -12.47 19.08
C THR A 96 14.75 -13.29 18.39
N GLY A 97 14.63 -13.15 17.07
CA GLY A 97 13.59 -13.81 16.26
C GLY A 97 14.03 -15.11 15.60
N GLU A 98 15.23 -15.62 15.87
CA GLU A 98 15.75 -16.82 15.21
C GLU A 98 14.82 -18.03 15.37
N ASP A 99 14.37 -18.32 16.59
CA ASP A 99 13.42 -19.40 16.91
C ASP A 99 11.98 -19.13 16.37
N LEU A 100 11.69 -17.89 16.04
CA LEU A 100 10.44 -17.48 15.41
C LEU A 100 10.49 -17.59 13.87
N GLY A 101 11.65 -17.92 13.31
CA GLY A 101 11.86 -17.97 11.85
C GLY A 101 11.92 -16.61 11.19
N VAL A 102 12.40 -15.59 11.91
CA VAL A 102 12.59 -14.24 11.35
C VAL A 102 13.65 -14.28 10.26
N ALA A 103 13.36 -13.68 9.11
CA ALA A 103 14.30 -13.58 8.01
C ALA A 103 14.14 -12.19 7.32
N PRO A 104 15.24 -11.60 6.84
CA PRO A 104 15.16 -10.41 6.01
C PRO A 104 14.42 -10.71 4.71
N PHE A 105 13.60 -9.76 4.24
CA PHE A 105 12.98 -9.82 2.92
C PHE A 105 13.30 -8.56 2.13
N GLY A 106 13.50 -8.72 0.82
CA GLY A 106 13.88 -7.63 -0.06
C GLY A 106 12.68 -6.87 -0.64
N VAL A 107 12.98 -5.77 -1.31
CA VAL A 107 11.98 -4.88 -1.93
C VAL A 107 11.09 -5.60 -2.93
N GLU A 108 11.62 -6.59 -3.69
CA GLU A 108 10.79 -7.32 -4.65
C GLU A 108 9.76 -8.21 -3.96
N ALA A 109 10.12 -8.87 -2.86
CA ALA A 109 9.14 -9.61 -2.04
C ALA A 109 8.06 -8.66 -1.48
N GLN A 110 8.45 -7.48 -0.99
CA GLN A 110 7.50 -6.46 -0.56
C GLN A 110 6.56 -6.02 -1.68
N ARG A 111 7.06 -5.83 -2.91
CA ARG A 111 6.26 -5.46 -4.08
C ARG A 111 5.24 -6.53 -4.45
N ILE A 112 5.59 -7.79 -4.34
CA ILE A 112 4.67 -8.91 -4.58
C ILE A 112 3.60 -8.94 -3.50
N LEU A 113 3.99 -8.96 -2.23
CA LEU A 113 3.08 -9.07 -1.09
C LEU A 113 2.09 -7.89 -1.01
N ARG A 114 2.56 -6.66 -1.23
CA ARG A 114 1.67 -5.49 -1.25
C ARG A 114 0.64 -5.59 -2.38
N LEU A 115 1.05 -6.13 -3.54
CA LEU A 115 0.17 -6.28 -4.69
C LEU A 115 -0.86 -7.40 -4.46
N GLU A 116 -0.47 -8.51 -3.83
CA GLU A 116 -1.40 -9.54 -3.36
C GLU A 116 -2.47 -8.94 -2.45
N LYS A 117 -2.08 -8.01 -1.58
CA LYS A 117 -3.01 -7.29 -0.68
C LYS A 117 -3.79 -6.18 -1.38
N GLY A 118 -3.39 -5.77 -2.56
CA GLY A 118 -4.02 -4.68 -3.30
C GLY A 118 -3.63 -3.29 -2.80
N HIS A 119 -2.56 -3.18 -2.01
CA HIS A 119 -1.98 -1.90 -1.66
C HIS A 119 -1.23 -1.32 -2.87
N TYR A 120 -1.48 -0.07 -3.17
CA TYR A 120 -0.84 0.60 -4.31
C TYR A 120 0.36 1.45 -3.89
N ILE A 121 1.22 1.71 -4.85
CA ILE A 121 2.37 2.61 -4.69
C ILE A 121 2.00 3.96 -5.27
N VAL A 122 2.08 5.00 -4.45
CA VAL A 122 1.90 6.39 -4.90
C VAL A 122 2.99 6.75 -5.89
N GLY A 123 2.59 7.30 -7.05
CA GLY A 123 3.49 7.59 -8.16
C GLY A 123 3.62 6.47 -9.19
N GLN A 124 3.14 5.26 -8.90
CA GLN A 124 3.08 4.13 -9.83
C GLN A 124 1.62 3.75 -10.15
N ASP A 125 0.84 3.38 -9.14
CA ASP A 125 -0.58 3.01 -9.29
C ASP A 125 -1.49 4.24 -9.28
N THR A 126 -1.04 5.32 -8.68
CA THR A 126 -1.69 6.64 -8.68
C THR A 126 -0.70 7.71 -9.13
N ASP A 127 -1.21 8.81 -9.65
CA ASP A 127 -0.44 9.96 -10.12
C ASP A 127 -1.07 11.28 -9.64
N GLY A 128 -0.56 12.41 -10.10
CA GLY A 128 -1.07 13.73 -9.75
C GLY A 128 -2.50 14.03 -10.23
N LEU A 129 -3.04 13.21 -11.13
CA LEU A 129 -4.41 13.33 -11.67
C LEU A 129 -5.39 12.38 -10.96
N SER A 130 -4.87 11.37 -10.27
CA SER A 130 -5.70 10.40 -9.54
C SER A 130 -6.45 11.06 -8.40
N LYS A 131 -7.69 10.65 -8.19
CA LYS A 131 -8.57 11.19 -7.15
C LYS A 131 -8.92 10.11 -6.13
N ALA A 132 -9.10 10.50 -4.88
CA ALA A 132 -9.39 9.58 -3.78
C ALA A 132 -10.58 8.63 -4.04
N PRO A 133 -11.74 9.09 -4.57
CA PRO A 133 -12.86 8.19 -4.83
C PRO A 133 -12.55 7.12 -5.86
N THR A 134 -11.83 7.46 -6.92
CA THR A 134 -11.55 6.52 -8.02
C THR A 134 -10.33 5.62 -7.75
N ALA A 135 -9.54 5.95 -6.74
CA ALA A 135 -8.45 5.11 -6.23
C ALA A 135 -8.87 4.18 -5.08
N GLY A 136 -10.18 4.07 -4.77
CA GLY A 136 -10.65 3.25 -3.67
C GLY A 136 -10.46 3.86 -2.27
N LEU A 137 -10.03 5.12 -2.18
CA LEU A 137 -9.78 5.84 -0.92
C LEU A 137 -10.93 6.77 -0.50
N GLY A 138 -12.05 6.72 -1.19
CA GLY A 138 -13.19 7.59 -0.92
C GLY A 138 -13.65 7.59 0.54
N GLY A 139 -13.63 6.42 1.18
CA GLY A 139 -14.02 6.28 2.59
C GLY A 139 -13.13 7.00 3.60
N LEU A 140 -11.90 7.37 3.20
CA LEU A 140 -10.98 8.14 4.06
C LEU A 140 -11.24 9.65 4.02
N VAL A 141 -11.96 10.12 3.02
CA VAL A 141 -12.25 11.56 2.84
C VAL A 141 -13.49 11.94 3.62
N LYS A 142 -13.38 12.99 4.43
CA LYS A 142 -14.49 13.57 5.21
C LYS A 142 -14.95 14.86 4.54
N LEU A 143 -15.98 14.76 3.71
CA LEU A 143 -16.50 15.91 2.93
C LEU A 143 -17.30 16.92 3.78
N ASP A 144 -17.67 16.53 4.99
CA ASP A 144 -18.42 17.35 5.96
C ASP A 144 -17.52 18.18 6.89
N LYS A 145 -16.20 18.00 6.84
CA LYS A 145 -15.26 18.82 7.59
C LYS A 145 -15.33 20.28 7.14
N PRO A 146 -15.47 21.24 8.09
CA PRO A 146 -15.69 22.66 7.72
C PRO A 146 -14.47 23.34 7.09
N ASP A 147 -13.26 22.90 7.48
CA ASP A 147 -12.00 23.51 6.99
C ASP A 147 -11.05 22.38 6.56
N THR A 148 -11.18 21.97 5.32
CA THR A 148 -10.31 20.97 4.69
C THR A 148 -9.68 21.57 3.44
N VAL A 149 -8.35 21.50 3.36
CA VAL A 149 -7.62 21.93 2.17
C VAL A 149 -8.06 21.11 0.97
N GLY A 150 -8.38 21.80 -0.12
CA GLY A 150 -8.84 21.18 -1.36
C GLY A 150 -10.27 20.65 -1.33
N LEU A 151 -11.07 20.98 -0.32
CA LEU A 151 -12.45 20.49 -0.19
C LEU A 151 -13.33 20.75 -1.42
N PRO A 152 -13.29 21.90 -2.08
CA PRO A 152 -14.07 22.14 -3.31
C PRO A 152 -13.70 21.16 -4.42
N GLU A 153 -12.42 20.93 -4.65
CA GLU A 153 -11.91 19.98 -5.65
C GLU A 153 -12.27 18.53 -5.29
N LEU A 154 -12.18 18.18 -4.01
CA LEU A 154 -12.60 16.85 -3.54
C LEU A 154 -14.09 16.62 -3.79
N LYS A 155 -14.96 17.57 -3.45
CA LYS A 155 -16.40 17.49 -3.72
C LYS A 155 -16.67 17.32 -5.22
N HIS A 156 -16.03 18.14 -6.06
CA HIS A 156 -16.15 18.02 -7.51
C HIS A 156 -15.69 16.63 -8.01
N ALA A 157 -14.59 16.08 -7.47
CA ALA A 157 -14.11 14.76 -7.86
C ALA A 157 -15.12 13.64 -7.55
N TYR A 158 -15.93 13.77 -6.51
CA TYR A 158 -16.99 12.80 -6.20
C TYR A 158 -18.20 12.88 -7.15
N GLU A 159 -18.40 14.01 -7.80
CA GLU A 159 -19.47 14.23 -8.78
C GLU A 159 -19.08 13.76 -10.19
N ARG A 160 -17.80 13.61 -10.48
CA ARG A 160 -17.30 13.19 -11.79
C ARG A 160 -17.44 11.70 -12.01
N THR A 161 -17.85 11.35 -13.23
CA THR A 161 -18.03 9.95 -13.68
C THR A 161 -17.08 9.55 -14.80
N ASP A 162 -16.20 10.46 -15.23
CA ASP A 162 -15.27 10.33 -16.36
C ASP A 162 -13.81 10.13 -15.92
N LEU A 163 -13.57 10.01 -14.62
CA LEU A 163 -12.21 9.83 -14.08
C LEU A 163 -11.78 8.36 -14.17
N PRO A 164 -10.52 8.08 -14.56
CA PRO A 164 -9.98 6.72 -14.53
C PRO A 164 -10.11 6.08 -13.16
N VAL A 165 -10.49 4.80 -13.14
CA VAL A 165 -10.72 4.02 -11.92
C VAL A 165 -9.59 3.00 -11.74
N LEU A 166 -9.03 2.91 -10.54
CA LEU A 166 -8.09 1.87 -10.17
C LEU A 166 -8.85 0.57 -9.88
N VAL A 167 -8.45 -0.51 -10.52
CA VAL A 167 -9.07 -1.83 -10.41
C VAL A 167 -8.03 -2.94 -10.25
N GLY A 168 -8.42 -4.05 -9.60
CA GLY A 168 -7.67 -5.30 -9.68
C GLY A 168 -7.92 -5.97 -11.04
N VAL A 169 -6.90 -6.57 -11.62
CA VAL A 169 -6.99 -7.25 -12.92
C VAL A 169 -6.32 -8.62 -12.85
N GLN A 170 -6.97 -9.60 -13.48
CA GLN A 170 -6.45 -10.95 -13.64
C GLN A 170 -6.35 -11.28 -15.14
N PRO A 171 -5.15 -11.50 -15.68
CA PRO A 171 -4.99 -12.11 -17.01
C PRO A 171 -5.67 -13.48 -17.08
N ASP A 172 -6.31 -13.80 -18.20
CA ASP A 172 -7.01 -15.08 -18.37
C ASP A 172 -6.00 -16.24 -18.40
N ASP A 173 -4.83 -16.05 -19.02
CA ASP A 173 -3.70 -16.94 -18.80
C ASP A 173 -2.96 -16.49 -17.51
N PRO A 174 -3.05 -17.29 -16.43
CA PRO A 174 -2.50 -16.93 -15.14
C PRO A 174 -0.96 -16.83 -15.12
N MET A 175 -0.30 -17.37 -16.12
CA MET A 175 1.17 -17.38 -16.22
C MET A 175 1.72 -16.15 -16.95
N ILE A 176 0.89 -15.39 -17.63
CA ILE A 176 1.32 -14.16 -18.28
C ILE A 176 1.35 -13.03 -17.24
N VAL A 177 2.50 -12.39 -17.10
CA VAL A 177 2.70 -11.18 -16.31
C VAL A 177 2.81 -10.01 -17.27
N PRO A 178 1.76 -9.21 -17.49
CA PRO A 178 1.83 -8.02 -18.34
C PRO A 178 2.93 -7.07 -17.86
N GLU A 179 3.65 -6.45 -18.75
CA GLU A 179 4.61 -5.41 -18.37
C GLU A 179 3.87 -4.21 -17.75
N GLU A 180 4.49 -3.57 -16.75
CA GLU A 180 3.98 -2.30 -16.21
C GLU A 180 3.92 -1.27 -17.36
N ALA A 181 2.89 -0.46 -17.39
CA ALA A 181 2.50 0.46 -18.46
C ALA A 181 1.93 -0.21 -19.73
N SER A 182 1.76 -1.55 -19.79
CA SER A 182 0.99 -2.17 -20.86
C SER A 182 -0.38 -1.51 -21.00
N GLN A 183 -0.74 -1.16 -22.24
CA GLN A 183 -1.97 -0.43 -22.51
C GLN A 183 -3.19 -1.37 -22.45
N ILE A 184 -4.30 -0.86 -21.94
CA ILE A 184 -5.61 -1.47 -22.08
C ILE A 184 -6.28 -0.78 -23.26
N VAL A 185 -6.69 -1.55 -24.26
CA VAL A 185 -7.16 -1.02 -25.53
C VAL A 185 -8.54 -1.56 -25.88
N ASP A 186 -9.30 -0.77 -26.62
CA ASP A 186 -10.46 -1.26 -27.35
C ASP A 186 -10.01 -2.23 -28.43
N GLY A 187 -10.67 -3.40 -28.50
CA GLY A 187 -10.28 -4.49 -29.40
C GLY A 187 -10.40 -4.17 -30.89
N GLU A 188 -11.24 -3.21 -31.26
CA GLU A 188 -11.56 -2.85 -32.65
C GLU A 188 -10.81 -1.59 -33.10
N THR A 189 -10.85 -0.54 -32.29
CA THR A 189 -10.36 0.80 -32.66
C THR A 189 -8.93 1.09 -32.21
N ASN A 190 -8.36 0.28 -31.31
CA ASN A 190 -7.08 0.53 -30.64
C ASN A 190 -7.08 1.80 -29.76
N THR A 191 -8.24 2.31 -29.43
CA THR A 191 -8.35 3.43 -28.48
C THR A 191 -7.80 2.98 -27.13
N ILE A 192 -6.94 3.77 -26.54
CA ILE A 192 -6.39 3.50 -25.20
C ILE A 192 -7.46 3.80 -24.17
N LEU A 193 -7.86 2.79 -23.38
CA LEU A 193 -8.87 2.86 -22.34
C LEU A 193 -8.29 2.67 -20.95
N GLY A 194 -6.97 2.55 -20.83
CA GLY A 194 -6.30 2.38 -19.55
C GLY A 194 -4.88 1.84 -19.69
N ARG A 195 -4.32 1.49 -18.53
CA ARG A 195 -2.98 0.88 -18.46
C ARG A 195 -2.85 -0.02 -17.23
N ILE A 196 -2.03 -1.06 -17.34
CA ILE A 196 -1.54 -1.82 -16.20
C ILE A 196 -0.58 -0.93 -15.40
N THR A 197 -0.82 -0.78 -14.10
CA THR A 197 0.04 0.04 -13.24
C THR A 197 1.00 -0.79 -12.41
N SER A 198 0.57 -1.99 -12.02
CA SER A 198 1.40 -2.97 -11.32
C SER A 198 1.07 -4.37 -11.79
N SER A 199 2.09 -5.21 -11.90
CA SER A 199 1.94 -6.61 -12.29
C SER A 199 3.09 -7.45 -11.76
N ARG A 200 2.78 -8.58 -11.11
CA ARG A 200 3.78 -9.54 -10.61
C ARG A 200 3.23 -10.96 -10.64
N MET A 201 4.15 -11.93 -10.78
CA MET A 201 3.82 -13.32 -10.47
C MET A 201 3.73 -13.47 -8.95
N SER A 202 2.61 -13.97 -8.45
CA SER A 202 2.40 -14.28 -7.04
C SER A 202 2.79 -15.73 -6.77
N PRO A 203 3.82 -16.00 -5.97
CA PRO A 203 4.13 -17.36 -5.54
C PRO A 203 3.05 -17.96 -4.64
N THR A 204 2.37 -17.12 -3.86
CA THR A 204 1.28 -17.53 -2.96
C THR A 204 0.08 -18.08 -3.74
N LEU A 205 -0.27 -17.45 -4.84
CA LEU A 205 -1.43 -17.80 -5.66
C LEU A 205 -1.08 -18.68 -6.86
N GLY A 206 0.20 -18.82 -7.22
CA GLY A 206 0.67 -19.52 -8.42
C GLY A 206 0.20 -18.87 -9.73
N ARG A 207 -0.07 -17.56 -9.72
CA ARG A 207 -0.57 -16.80 -10.86
C ARG A 207 -0.13 -15.35 -10.82
N SER A 208 -0.24 -14.66 -11.96
CA SER A 208 -0.03 -13.22 -12.01
C SER A 208 -1.15 -12.47 -11.28
N VAL A 209 -0.82 -11.33 -10.70
CA VAL A 209 -1.72 -10.39 -10.03
C VAL A 209 -1.41 -8.99 -10.54
N CYS A 210 -2.45 -8.20 -10.84
CA CYS A 210 -2.28 -6.90 -11.46
C CYS A 210 -3.19 -5.84 -10.84
N LEU A 211 -2.73 -4.58 -10.90
CA LEU A 211 -3.55 -3.39 -10.77
C LEU A 211 -3.53 -2.61 -12.09
N ALA A 212 -4.62 -1.94 -12.38
CA ALA A 212 -4.75 -1.12 -13.57
C ALA A 212 -5.58 0.13 -13.30
N GLN A 213 -5.27 1.21 -14.01
CA GLN A 213 -6.20 2.32 -14.19
C GLN A 213 -6.96 2.11 -15.49
N VAL A 214 -8.28 2.16 -15.42
CA VAL A 214 -9.16 1.91 -16.56
C VAL A 214 -10.18 3.04 -16.74
N ASP A 215 -10.68 3.21 -17.96
CA ASP A 215 -11.87 4.00 -18.22
C ASP A 215 -13.04 3.52 -17.34
N PRO A 216 -13.88 4.42 -16.80
CA PRO A 216 -15.01 4.03 -15.94
C PRO A 216 -15.95 2.98 -16.55
N SER A 217 -16.11 2.98 -17.87
CA SER A 217 -16.96 2.00 -18.58
C SER A 217 -16.46 0.56 -18.45
N LEU A 218 -15.17 0.37 -18.15
CA LEU A 218 -14.54 -0.94 -17.99
C LEU A 218 -14.39 -1.36 -16.52
N ALA A 219 -14.71 -0.49 -15.56
CA ALA A 219 -14.38 -0.71 -14.15
C ALA A 219 -15.27 -1.74 -13.44
N ALA A 220 -16.37 -2.20 -14.06
CA ALA A 220 -17.27 -3.15 -13.43
C ALA A 220 -16.60 -4.52 -13.25
N PRO A 221 -16.70 -5.15 -12.05
CA PRO A 221 -16.20 -6.50 -11.83
C PRO A 221 -16.74 -7.50 -12.84
N GLY A 222 -15.87 -8.40 -13.34
CA GLY A 222 -16.21 -9.37 -14.37
C GLY A 222 -16.10 -8.84 -15.81
N THR A 223 -15.82 -7.56 -16.01
CA THR A 223 -15.58 -7.00 -17.35
C THR A 223 -14.31 -7.60 -17.93
N THR A 224 -14.41 -8.10 -19.17
CA THR A 224 -13.25 -8.53 -19.96
C THR A 224 -12.61 -7.32 -20.63
N ILE A 225 -11.31 -7.18 -20.47
CA ILE A 225 -10.48 -6.11 -21.06
C ILE A 225 -9.40 -6.72 -21.94
N THR A 226 -8.91 -5.96 -22.92
CA THR A 226 -7.80 -6.37 -23.78
C THR A 226 -6.53 -5.62 -23.39
N VAL A 227 -5.49 -6.35 -22.98
CA VAL A 227 -4.18 -5.80 -22.65
C VAL A 227 -3.25 -5.98 -23.84
N LEU A 228 -2.66 -4.88 -24.32
CA LEU A 228 -1.68 -4.84 -25.38
C LEU A 228 -0.27 -4.93 -24.76
N LEU A 229 0.42 -6.03 -24.96
CA LEU A 229 1.77 -6.26 -24.48
C LEU A 229 2.82 -5.54 -25.33
N GLY A 230 4.02 -5.33 -24.77
CA GLY A 230 5.13 -4.65 -25.46
C GLY A 230 5.59 -5.35 -26.74
N ASN A 231 5.37 -6.65 -26.89
CA ASN A 231 5.65 -7.40 -28.12
C ASN A 231 4.55 -7.31 -29.19
N GLY A 232 3.49 -6.53 -28.95
CA GLY A 232 2.35 -6.37 -29.84
C GLY A 232 1.24 -7.43 -29.68
N SER A 233 1.43 -8.44 -28.82
CA SER A 233 0.40 -9.43 -28.53
C SER A 233 -0.73 -8.81 -27.71
N ARG A 234 -1.94 -9.31 -27.93
CA ARG A 234 -3.13 -8.92 -27.15
C ARG A 234 -3.57 -10.10 -26.31
N ILE A 235 -3.79 -9.86 -25.04
CA ILE A 235 -4.28 -10.87 -24.11
C ILE A 235 -5.57 -10.41 -23.48
N PRO A 236 -6.53 -11.32 -23.27
CA PRO A 236 -7.71 -11.02 -22.45
C PRO A 236 -7.34 -11.03 -20.98
N ALA A 237 -8.01 -10.18 -20.23
CA ALA A 237 -7.93 -10.13 -18.78
C ALA A 237 -9.28 -9.72 -18.18
N THR A 238 -9.52 -10.07 -16.93
CA THR A 238 -10.80 -9.83 -16.26
C THR A 238 -10.62 -8.90 -15.08
N VAL A 239 -11.48 -7.87 -14.98
CA VAL A 239 -11.55 -6.94 -13.84
C VAL A 239 -12.07 -7.68 -12.60
N GLN A 240 -11.38 -7.53 -11.48
CA GLN A 240 -11.67 -8.23 -10.24
C GLN A 240 -12.65 -7.46 -9.34
N GLN A 241 -13.32 -8.17 -8.43
CA GLN A 241 -14.21 -7.57 -7.42
C GLN A 241 -13.47 -6.62 -6.47
N HIS A 242 -12.19 -6.91 -6.17
CA HIS A 242 -11.36 -6.15 -5.24
C HIS A 242 -9.99 -5.85 -5.85
N HIS A 243 -9.33 -4.80 -5.36
CA HIS A 243 -7.91 -4.59 -5.64
C HIS A 243 -7.05 -5.71 -5.04
N ALA A 244 -7.46 -6.21 -3.87
CA ALA A 244 -6.78 -7.29 -3.16
C ALA A 244 -7.09 -8.65 -3.79
N HIS A 245 -6.03 -9.43 -4.01
CA HIS A 245 -6.10 -10.83 -4.43
C HIS A 245 -6.03 -11.80 -3.24
N VAL A 246 -5.47 -11.34 -2.11
CA VAL A 246 -5.33 -12.09 -0.84
C VAL A 246 -5.93 -11.27 0.29
N ASP A 247 -6.73 -11.90 1.15
CA ASP A 247 -7.31 -11.30 2.36
C ASP A 247 -7.93 -9.91 2.12
N PRO A 248 -8.91 -9.77 1.21
CA PRO A 248 -9.47 -8.46 0.86
C PRO A 248 -10.04 -7.72 2.07
N GLU A 249 -10.59 -8.44 3.04
CA GLU A 249 -11.15 -7.87 4.27
C GLU A 249 -10.10 -7.38 5.27
N GLY A 250 -8.82 -7.74 5.09
CA GLY A 250 -7.74 -7.33 5.97
C GLY A 250 -7.78 -7.97 7.37
N ALA A 251 -8.27 -9.19 7.47
CA ALA A 251 -8.34 -9.91 8.74
C ALA A 251 -6.95 -10.12 9.35
N ARG A 252 -5.95 -10.50 8.53
CA ARG A 252 -4.57 -10.75 8.96
C ARG A 252 -3.90 -9.52 9.57
N GLN A 253 -4.25 -8.33 9.10
CA GLN A 253 -3.66 -7.09 9.61
C GLN A 253 -4.27 -6.64 10.94
N ARG A 254 -5.46 -7.13 11.29
CA ARG A 254 -6.24 -6.67 12.45
C ARG A 254 -6.16 -7.58 13.66
N VAL A 255 -5.52 -8.73 13.54
CA VAL A 255 -5.32 -9.67 14.65
C VAL A 255 -4.44 -9.12 15.77
#